data_37caa309fa97593f932505fd51e66cd6
#
_entry.id   37caa309fa97593f932505fd51e66cd6
#
_cell.length_a   1.000
_cell.length_b   1.000
_cell.length_c   1.000
_cell.angle_alpha   90.00
_cell.angle_beta   90.00
_cell.angle_gamma   90.00
#
_symmetry.space_group_name_H-M   'P 1'
#
loop_
_entity.id
_entity.type
_entity.pdbx_description
1 polymer ?
#
loop_
_entity_poly.entity_id
_entity_poly.type
_entity_poly.pdbx_seq_one_letter_code
_entity_poly.pdbx_strand_id
1 'polypeptide(L)'
;MTKREPDYLAGHTVLSLNFIRALRDVASEHQIPYLSFDVEHEVEFQGQKLTPFMEDFSLDYDPVATLAHVLSAADKRPHVISELILHPGFLDQFILQHSHLVYPRTLDVEMATSGQAIEMIERHDVQLVRYSELVDSAKA
;
A
#
# COMPACT_ATOMS: atom_id res chain seq x y z
N MET A 1 8.32 -17.83 -17.29
CA MET A 1 7.27 -16.83 -17.51
C MET A 1 5.95 -17.43 -17.11
N THR A 2 5.25 -16.83 -16.14
CA THR A 2 3.88 -17.22 -15.79
C THR A 2 2.97 -16.76 -16.93
N LYS A 3 2.07 -17.66 -17.40
CA LYS A 3 1.07 -17.34 -18.43
C LYS A 3 -0.17 -16.64 -17.84
N ARG A 4 -0.10 -16.16 -16.59
CA ARG A 4 -1.23 -15.48 -15.93
C ARG A 4 -1.15 -14.00 -16.27
N GLU A 5 -2.24 -13.43 -16.69
CA GLU A 5 -2.40 -11.99 -16.85
C GLU A 5 -2.36 -11.31 -15.47
N PRO A 6 -1.84 -10.08 -15.37
CA PRO A 6 -1.86 -9.34 -14.13
C PRO A 6 -3.29 -8.98 -13.73
N ASP A 7 -3.59 -9.06 -12.45
CA ASP A 7 -4.91 -8.71 -11.93
C ASP A 7 -5.13 -7.18 -11.97
N TYR A 8 -4.06 -6.40 -11.84
CA TYR A 8 -4.06 -4.92 -11.93
C TYR A 8 -2.67 -4.40 -12.26
N LEU A 9 -2.58 -3.12 -12.66
CA LEU A 9 -1.34 -2.36 -12.79
C LEU A 9 -1.29 -1.23 -11.76
N ALA A 10 -0.13 -1.04 -11.14
CA ALA A 10 0.14 0.08 -10.24
C ALA A 10 1.50 0.70 -10.54
N GLY A 11 1.59 2.03 -10.43
CA GLY A 11 2.87 2.74 -10.42
C GLY A 11 3.44 2.73 -9.02
N HIS A 12 4.78 2.55 -8.91
CA HIS A 12 5.47 2.63 -7.64
C HIS A 12 6.80 3.38 -7.81
N THR A 13 7.10 4.26 -6.87
CA THR A 13 8.33 5.06 -6.80
C THR A 13 8.63 6.04 -7.94
N VAL A 14 8.15 5.80 -9.15
CA VAL A 14 8.39 6.68 -10.30
C VAL A 14 7.15 7.52 -10.57
N LEU A 15 7.17 8.79 -10.12
CA LEU A 15 6.04 9.71 -10.24
C LEU A 15 6.14 10.64 -11.47
N SER A 16 6.90 10.26 -12.51
CA SER A 16 6.94 11.08 -13.72
C SER A 16 5.63 11.00 -14.49
N LEU A 17 5.15 12.14 -15.00
CA LEU A 17 3.91 12.20 -15.77
C LEU A 17 3.91 11.27 -16.99
N ASN A 18 5.06 11.09 -17.62
CA ASN A 18 5.20 10.19 -18.77
C ASN A 18 5.03 8.73 -18.36
N PHE A 19 5.58 8.34 -17.22
CA PHE A 19 5.44 6.98 -16.70
C PHE A 19 3.98 6.68 -16.31
N ILE A 20 3.33 7.62 -15.61
CA ILE A 20 1.92 7.48 -15.22
C ILE A 20 1.01 7.38 -16.46
N ARG A 21 1.27 8.19 -17.50
CA ARG A 21 0.53 8.11 -18.76
C ARG A 21 0.74 6.74 -19.42
N ALA A 22 1.98 6.30 -19.56
CA ALA A 22 2.28 5.00 -20.15
C ALA A 22 1.59 3.84 -19.42
N LEU A 23 1.56 3.86 -18.07
CA LEU A 23 0.83 2.85 -17.31
C LEU A 23 -0.67 2.87 -17.58
N ARG A 24 -1.28 4.07 -17.66
CA ARG A 24 -2.70 4.21 -17.97
C ARG A 24 -3.02 3.74 -19.40
N ASP A 25 -2.18 4.08 -20.35
CA ASP A 25 -2.34 3.68 -21.75
C ASP A 25 -2.28 2.14 -21.89
N VAL A 26 -1.27 1.51 -21.27
CA VAL A 26 -1.13 0.05 -21.24
C VAL A 26 -2.31 -0.62 -20.53
N ALA A 27 -2.73 -0.09 -19.37
CA ALA A 27 -3.87 -0.60 -18.63
C ALA A 27 -5.15 -0.56 -19.49
N SER A 28 -5.38 0.56 -20.18
CA SER A 28 -6.53 0.75 -21.07
C SER A 28 -6.48 -0.18 -22.29
N GLU A 29 -5.33 -0.28 -22.97
CA GLU A 29 -5.15 -1.13 -24.15
C GLU A 29 -5.40 -2.61 -23.83
N HIS A 30 -4.93 -3.07 -22.69
CA HIS A 30 -5.05 -4.46 -22.25
C HIS A 30 -6.28 -4.73 -21.34
N GLN A 31 -7.10 -3.72 -21.08
CA GLN A 31 -8.28 -3.82 -20.20
C GLN A 31 -7.94 -4.32 -18.79
N ILE A 32 -6.77 -3.90 -18.29
CA ILE A 32 -6.29 -4.24 -16.96
C ILE A 32 -6.63 -3.09 -16.00
N PRO A 33 -7.21 -3.35 -14.81
CA PRO A 33 -7.46 -2.32 -13.82
C PRO A 33 -6.18 -1.53 -13.46
N TYR A 34 -6.29 -0.21 -13.40
CA TYR A 34 -5.18 0.66 -13.02
C TYR A 34 -5.42 1.23 -11.62
N LEU A 35 -4.53 0.89 -10.68
CA LEU A 35 -4.49 1.48 -9.35
C LEU A 35 -3.64 2.75 -9.40
N SER A 36 -4.27 3.89 -9.20
CA SER A 36 -3.58 5.17 -9.11
C SER A 36 -2.83 5.27 -7.78
N PHE A 37 -1.62 5.82 -7.82
CA PHE A 37 -0.84 6.10 -6.63
C PHE A 37 -0.92 7.60 -6.31
N ASP A 38 -1.52 7.94 -5.18
CA ASP A 38 -1.57 9.29 -4.63
C ASP A 38 -1.51 9.16 -3.10
N VAL A 39 -0.53 9.76 -2.46
CA VAL A 39 -0.34 9.68 -1.00
C VAL A 39 -1.00 10.83 -0.24
N GLU A 40 -1.49 11.83 -0.96
CA GLU A 40 -2.09 13.03 -0.37
C GLU A 40 -3.63 13.00 -0.47
N HIS A 41 -4.18 12.23 -1.40
CA HIS A 41 -5.61 12.24 -1.69
C HIS A 41 -6.19 10.82 -1.74
N GLU A 42 -7.50 10.73 -1.48
CA GLU A 42 -8.24 9.49 -1.73
C GLU A 42 -8.18 9.12 -3.21
N VAL A 43 -7.99 7.85 -3.48
CA VAL A 43 -8.06 7.28 -4.82
C VAL A 43 -9.26 6.36 -4.94
N GLU A 44 -9.76 6.20 -6.15
CA GLU A 44 -10.80 5.22 -6.45
C GLU A 44 -10.19 4.04 -7.21
N PHE A 45 -10.49 2.83 -6.76
CA PHE A 45 -10.08 1.60 -7.42
C PHE A 45 -11.22 0.59 -7.41
N GLN A 46 -11.68 0.20 -8.59
CA GLN A 46 -12.77 -0.77 -8.78
C GLN A 46 -14.05 -0.42 -8.01
N GLY A 47 -14.41 0.87 -8.03
CA GLY A 47 -15.60 1.39 -7.34
C GLY A 47 -15.46 1.53 -5.82
N GLN A 48 -14.29 1.23 -5.28
CA GLN A 48 -13.97 1.40 -3.86
C GLN A 48 -13.08 2.63 -3.65
N LYS A 49 -13.33 3.36 -2.57
CA LYS A 49 -12.47 4.46 -2.14
C LYS A 49 -11.36 3.94 -1.24
N LEU A 50 -10.14 4.34 -1.53
CA LEU A 50 -8.94 4.03 -0.75
C LEU A 50 -8.37 5.33 -0.19
N THR A 51 -8.09 5.35 1.10
CA THR A 51 -7.34 6.44 1.75
C THR A 51 -5.93 5.93 2.05
N PRO A 52 -4.90 6.47 1.39
CA PRO A 52 -3.53 6.10 1.66
C PRO A 52 -3.04 6.70 2.98
N PHE A 53 -2.22 5.95 3.69
CA PHE A 53 -1.50 6.37 4.89
C PHE A 53 -0.03 6.04 4.69
N MET A 54 0.78 7.06 4.55
CA MET A 54 2.23 6.97 4.45
C MET A 54 2.82 8.06 5.33
N GLU A 55 3.62 7.67 6.31
CA GLU A 55 4.28 8.60 7.21
C GLU A 55 5.62 9.09 6.64
N ASP A 56 6.08 10.19 7.18
CA ASP A 56 7.45 10.67 6.96
C ASP A 56 8.44 9.71 7.64
N PHE A 57 9.35 9.15 6.87
CA PHE A 57 10.37 8.20 7.34
C PHE A 57 11.54 8.92 8.04
N SER A 58 11.20 9.79 8.98
CA SER A 58 12.15 10.50 9.84
C SER A 58 12.82 9.55 10.86
N LEU A 59 13.71 10.09 11.67
CA LEU A 59 14.35 9.33 12.77
C LEU A 59 13.37 8.96 13.88
N ASP A 60 12.25 9.69 13.99
CA ASP A 60 11.19 9.48 14.98
C ASP A 60 10.04 8.60 14.41
N TYR A 61 10.25 7.97 13.23
CA TYR A 61 9.25 7.10 12.61
C TYR A 61 8.88 5.93 13.53
N ASP A 62 7.58 5.79 13.80
CA ASP A 62 6.99 4.70 14.59
C ASP A 62 5.87 4.01 13.80
N PRO A 63 6.14 2.86 13.15
CA PRO A 63 5.14 2.14 12.36
C PRO A 63 4.00 1.57 13.20
N VAL A 64 4.20 1.34 14.50
CA VAL A 64 3.13 0.86 15.40
C VAL A 64 2.15 2.00 15.68
N ALA A 65 2.65 3.21 15.93
CA ALA A 65 1.80 4.39 16.06
C ALA A 65 1.04 4.70 14.76
N THR A 66 1.70 4.55 13.61
CA THR A 66 1.07 4.69 12.30
C THR A 66 -0.04 3.65 12.12
N LEU A 67 0.19 2.38 12.44
CA LEU A 67 -0.84 1.33 12.40
C LEU A 67 -2.03 1.70 13.29
N ALA A 68 -1.79 2.15 14.52
CA ALA A 68 -2.87 2.59 15.43
C ALA A 68 -3.71 3.72 14.84
N HIS A 69 -3.06 4.69 14.19
CA HIS A 69 -3.74 5.79 13.49
C HIS A 69 -4.62 5.27 12.35
N VAL A 70 -4.09 4.38 11.51
CA VAL A 70 -4.82 3.77 10.39
C VAL A 70 -6.04 2.99 10.87
N LEU A 71 -5.89 2.17 11.91
CA LEU A 71 -7.00 1.40 12.51
C LEU A 71 -8.09 2.32 13.05
N SER A 72 -7.70 3.39 13.77
CA SER A 72 -8.65 4.40 14.25
C SER A 72 -9.36 5.15 13.11
N ALA A 73 -8.71 5.34 11.97
CA ALA A 73 -9.33 5.93 10.79
C ALA A 73 -10.32 4.97 10.14
N ALA A 74 -9.97 3.68 10.05
CA ALA A 74 -10.85 2.62 9.54
C ALA A 74 -12.15 2.50 10.36
N ASP A 75 -12.05 2.53 11.68
CA ASP A 75 -13.23 2.52 12.58
C ASP A 75 -14.20 3.67 12.29
N LYS A 76 -13.67 4.84 11.97
CA LYS A 76 -14.48 6.04 11.69
C LYS A 76 -15.10 6.05 10.31
N ARG A 77 -14.53 5.29 9.38
CA ARG A 77 -14.91 5.28 7.95
C ARG A 77 -15.01 3.86 7.39
N PRO A 78 -15.96 3.04 7.90
CA PRO A 78 -16.03 1.60 7.57
C PRO A 78 -16.32 1.31 6.08
N HIS A 79 -16.69 2.32 5.28
CA HIS A 79 -16.96 2.18 3.84
C HIS A 79 -15.79 2.64 2.97
N VAL A 80 -14.65 2.96 3.56
CA VAL A 80 -13.44 3.41 2.88
C VAL A 80 -12.30 2.50 3.28
N ILE A 81 -11.57 1.99 2.30
CA ILE A 81 -10.41 1.14 2.55
C ILE A 81 -9.26 2.03 3.02
N SER A 82 -8.72 1.72 4.20
CA SER A 82 -7.49 2.36 4.69
C SER A 82 -6.28 1.59 4.18
N GLU A 83 -5.43 2.25 3.40
CA GLU A 83 -4.23 1.66 2.80
C GLU A 83 -3.00 2.09 3.59
N LEU A 84 -2.41 1.20 4.37
CA LEU A 84 -1.14 1.45 5.05
C LEU A 84 0.03 1.13 4.11
N ILE A 85 0.79 2.16 3.75
CA ILE A 85 1.96 2.03 2.87
C ILE A 85 3.21 1.81 3.71
N LEU A 86 3.83 0.66 3.56
CA LEU A 86 5.04 0.24 4.24
C LEU A 86 6.16 -0.04 3.23
N HIS A 87 7.40 0.09 3.70
CA HIS A 87 8.59 -0.20 2.91
C HIS A 87 9.48 -1.28 3.57
N PRO A 88 8.94 -2.44 3.94
CA PRO A 88 9.69 -3.45 4.66
C PRO A 88 10.92 -3.93 3.88
N GLY A 89 12.02 -4.14 4.57
CA GLY A 89 13.24 -4.64 3.95
C GLY A 89 14.34 -4.93 4.94
N PHE A 90 15.14 -5.92 4.61
CA PHE A 90 16.36 -6.22 5.34
C PHE A 90 17.51 -5.39 4.81
N LEU A 91 18.46 -5.04 5.69
CA LEU A 91 19.62 -4.25 5.32
C LEU A 91 20.76 -5.17 4.87
N ASP A 92 21.26 -4.87 3.69
CA ASP A 92 22.48 -5.45 3.17
C ASP A 92 23.45 -4.33 2.72
N GLN A 93 24.65 -4.71 2.29
CA GLN A 93 25.66 -3.75 1.84
C GLN A 93 25.17 -2.91 0.65
N PHE A 94 24.35 -3.48 -0.22
CA PHE A 94 23.82 -2.77 -1.39
C PHE A 94 22.84 -1.68 -0.95
N ILE A 95 21.88 -2.02 -0.09
CA ILE A 95 20.90 -1.05 0.45
C ILE A 95 21.59 0.08 1.20
N LEU A 96 22.57 -0.24 2.05
CA LEU A 96 23.33 0.76 2.80
C LEU A 96 24.09 1.75 1.91
N GLN A 97 24.49 1.34 0.71
CA GLN A 97 25.23 2.18 -0.23
C GLN A 97 24.34 2.99 -1.19
N HIS A 98 23.10 2.53 -1.46
CA HIS A 98 22.30 3.05 -2.55
C HIS A 98 20.92 3.59 -2.12
N SER A 99 20.53 3.43 -0.86
CA SER A 99 19.24 3.91 -0.36
C SER A 99 19.43 4.86 0.83
N HIS A 100 18.65 5.94 0.84
CA HIS A 100 18.52 6.80 2.02
C HIS A 100 17.46 6.26 3.00
N LEU A 101 16.53 5.45 2.51
CA LEU A 101 15.53 4.79 3.34
C LEU A 101 16.13 3.48 3.88
N VAL A 102 16.72 3.53 5.05
CA VAL A 102 17.47 2.43 5.67
C VAL A 102 16.77 1.95 6.94
N TYR A 103 16.86 2.75 7.99
CA TYR A 103 16.35 2.38 9.31
C TYR A 103 14.83 2.10 9.34
N PRO A 104 13.96 2.92 8.74
CA PRO A 104 12.52 2.68 8.72
C PRO A 104 12.13 1.33 8.12
N ARG A 105 12.90 0.80 7.15
CA ARG A 105 12.64 -0.52 6.54
C ARG A 105 12.65 -1.66 7.56
N THR A 106 13.56 -1.60 8.53
CA THR A 106 13.67 -2.63 9.57
C THR A 106 12.54 -2.53 10.57
N LEU A 107 12.11 -1.31 10.90
CA LEU A 107 10.96 -1.07 11.77
C LEU A 107 9.66 -1.58 11.12
N ASP A 108 9.47 -1.35 9.83
CA ASP A 108 8.33 -1.88 9.07
C ASP A 108 8.30 -3.42 9.08
N VAL A 109 9.46 -4.08 8.92
CA VAL A 109 9.54 -5.55 9.04
C VAL A 109 9.16 -6.00 10.43
N GLU A 110 9.71 -5.37 11.47
CA GLU A 110 9.43 -5.72 12.86
C GLU A 110 7.95 -5.56 13.17
N MET A 111 7.36 -4.42 12.85
CA MET A 111 5.93 -4.16 13.06
C MET A 111 5.06 -5.16 12.29
N ALA A 112 5.28 -5.33 10.98
CA ALA A 112 4.46 -6.19 10.13
C ALA A 112 4.53 -7.69 10.49
N THR A 113 5.58 -8.12 11.22
CA THR A 113 5.74 -9.51 11.68
C THR A 113 5.49 -9.69 13.17
N SER A 114 5.12 -8.63 13.88
CA SER A 114 4.93 -8.65 15.34
C SER A 114 3.57 -9.22 15.75
N GLY A 115 3.52 -9.94 16.87
CA GLY A 115 2.27 -10.33 17.50
C GLY A 115 1.42 -9.13 17.93
N GLN A 116 2.06 -8.00 18.26
CA GLN A 116 1.39 -6.76 18.61
C GLN A 116 0.53 -6.22 17.46
N ALA A 117 1.05 -6.19 16.24
CA ALA A 117 0.29 -5.72 15.08
C ALA A 117 -0.94 -6.62 14.80
N ILE A 118 -0.77 -7.94 14.93
CA ILE A 118 -1.88 -8.89 14.78
C ILE A 118 -2.97 -8.61 15.83
N GLU A 119 -2.60 -8.50 17.11
CA GLU A 119 -3.54 -8.20 18.19
C GLU A 119 -4.27 -6.86 18.00
N MET A 120 -3.57 -5.84 17.47
CA MET A 120 -4.18 -4.54 17.17
C MET A 120 -5.24 -4.67 16.09
N ILE A 121 -4.94 -5.37 14.99
CA ILE A 121 -5.87 -5.60 13.88
C ILE A 121 -7.10 -6.38 14.37
N GLU A 122 -6.91 -7.44 15.14
CA GLU A 122 -7.99 -8.26 15.69
C GLU A 122 -8.92 -7.46 16.62
N ARG A 123 -8.37 -6.55 17.45
CA ARG A 123 -9.18 -5.71 18.37
C ARG A 123 -10.07 -4.70 17.66
N HIS A 124 -9.69 -4.26 16.47
CA HIS A 124 -10.46 -3.30 15.68
C HIS A 124 -11.46 -3.97 14.74
N ASP A 125 -11.54 -5.32 14.71
CA ASP A 125 -12.44 -6.10 13.85
C ASP A 125 -12.35 -5.68 12.37
N VAL A 126 -11.14 -5.33 11.91
CA VAL A 126 -10.89 -4.94 10.51
C VAL A 126 -10.58 -6.15 9.67
N GLN A 127 -11.07 -6.15 8.44
CA GLN A 127 -10.74 -7.14 7.44
C GLN A 127 -9.57 -6.68 6.58
N LEU A 128 -8.50 -7.48 6.52
CA LEU A 128 -7.43 -7.27 5.55
C LEU A 128 -7.90 -7.74 4.17
N VAL A 129 -7.73 -6.91 3.15
CA VAL A 129 -8.12 -7.20 1.77
C VAL A 129 -6.93 -7.11 0.83
N ARG A 130 -6.97 -7.89 -0.26
CA ARG A 130 -6.00 -7.79 -1.36
C ARG A 130 -6.61 -6.99 -2.50
N TYR A 131 -5.79 -6.27 -3.25
CA TYR A 131 -6.26 -5.57 -4.45
C TYR A 131 -6.90 -6.50 -5.48
N SER A 132 -6.42 -7.76 -5.61
CA SER A 132 -7.03 -8.77 -6.48
C SER A 132 -8.46 -9.11 -6.06
N GLU A 133 -8.76 -9.12 -4.77
CA GLU A 133 -10.12 -9.36 -4.26
C GLU A 133 -11.08 -8.22 -4.62
N LEU A 134 -10.57 -6.97 -4.66
CA LEU A 134 -11.35 -5.81 -5.11
C LEU A 134 -11.66 -5.90 -6.62
N VAL A 135 -10.71 -6.40 -7.42
CA VAL A 135 -10.91 -6.64 -8.85
C VAL A 135 -11.96 -7.71 -9.09
N ASP A 136 -11.91 -8.81 -8.34
CA ASP A 136 -12.86 -9.91 -8.47
C ASP A 136 -14.28 -9.50 -8.03
N SER A 137 -14.38 -8.70 -6.96
CA SER A 137 -15.66 -8.18 -6.47
C SER A 137 -16.34 -7.22 -7.45
N ALA A 138 -15.58 -6.50 -8.24
CA ALA A 138 -16.11 -5.57 -9.25
C ALA A 138 -16.64 -6.29 -10.52
N LYS A 139 -16.26 -7.56 -10.71
CA LYS A 139 -16.72 -8.40 -11.84
C LYS A 139 -17.99 -9.20 -11.53
N ALA A 140 -18.38 -9.28 -10.27
CA ALA A 140 -19.53 -10.04 -9.78
C ALA A 140 -20.82 -9.21 -9.81
#